data_995c1ee8c86de35218b24add30a3ae85
#
_entry.id   995c1ee8c86de35218b24add30a3ae85
#
_cell.length_a   1.000
_cell.length_b   1.000
_cell.length_c   1.000
_cell.angle_alpha   90.00
_cell.angle_beta   90.00
_cell.angle_gamma   90.00
#
_symmetry.space_group_name_H-M   'P 1'
#
loop_
_entity.id
_entity.type
_entity.pdbx_description
1 polymer ?
#
loop_
_entity_poly.entity_id
_entity_poly.type
_entity_poly.pdbx_seq_one_letter_code
_entity_poly.pdbx_strand_id
1 'polypeptide(L)'
;RSGGESPTAKSASGLYRSGDGGANWTEVTAASNKGFPEKPFGRIAVTVAPSNSNIVYAFVESTDSALFRSDDGGKTWDKRDKSQLMVWRPFYFASLIVDPKNPERLFKPDLGLIQSLDGGKSFANVGGGTHGDSHVVWIDPGDTQHVYVGDDGGLWQSFDGGNKWWKQNNLPVSQFYHVSLDGADPFHVYGGLQDNACWVGDSAYPGGIANAQWENMCGGDGFFMFADPADQDYIYAETQGGAIIRVNRHTHEARDIQPRAGYNEKLRWNWNTPLELSPNEKGTLYMGAQFLFRTRDHGQSWDRISPDLTTNDPQKQKQEESGGVTVDN
;
A
#
# COMPACT_ATOMS: atom_id res chain seq x y z
N ARG A 1 4.04 -5.76 16.25
CA ARG A 1 3.37 -7.02 15.92
C ARG A 1 4.35 -7.96 15.26
N SER A 2 4.52 -9.18 15.77
CA SER A 2 5.24 -10.25 15.07
C SER A 2 4.40 -10.69 13.87
N GLY A 3 4.95 -10.57 12.68
CA GLY A 3 4.28 -10.65 11.40
C GLY A 3 3.12 -11.64 11.27
N GLY A 4 1.97 -11.15 10.89
CA GLY A 4 0.87 -11.93 10.34
C GLY A 4 0.01 -12.76 11.30
N GLU A 5 0.32 -12.80 12.59
CA GLU A 5 -0.48 -13.56 13.56
C GLU A 5 -1.66 -12.73 14.09
N SER A 6 -2.84 -13.32 14.06
CA SER A 6 -4.01 -12.75 14.78
C SER A 6 -3.66 -12.51 16.24
N PRO A 7 -3.91 -11.32 16.80
CA PRO A 7 -3.72 -11.10 18.22
C PRO A 7 -4.66 -12.01 19.00
N THR A 8 -4.05 -12.92 19.71
CA THR A 8 -4.73 -13.81 20.66
C THR A 8 -4.49 -13.31 22.07
N ALA A 9 -5.16 -13.89 23.06
CA ALA A 9 -4.87 -13.62 24.49
C ALA A 9 -3.39 -13.85 24.86
N LYS A 10 -2.62 -14.52 24.00
CA LYS A 10 -1.18 -14.77 24.13
C LYS A 10 -0.31 -13.74 23.38
N SER A 11 -0.91 -12.74 22.70
CA SER A 11 -0.15 -11.72 22.02
C SER A 11 0.75 -10.95 22.99
N ALA A 12 2.04 -10.85 22.67
CA ALA A 12 3.02 -10.06 23.41
C ALA A 12 2.92 -8.55 23.10
N SER A 13 2.02 -8.13 22.21
CA SER A 13 1.82 -6.72 21.89
C SER A 13 1.37 -5.93 23.12
N GLY A 14 2.03 -4.80 23.39
CA GLY A 14 1.72 -3.93 24.52
C GLY A 14 2.34 -2.55 24.35
N LEU A 15 1.83 -1.59 25.11
CA LEU A 15 2.41 -0.27 25.29
C LEU A 15 3.18 -0.23 26.61
N TYR A 16 4.41 0.27 26.57
CA TYR A 16 5.27 0.35 27.74
C TYR A 16 5.73 1.79 27.97
N ARG A 17 5.87 2.16 29.23
CA ARG A 17 6.35 3.47 29.65
C ARG A 17 7.57 3.32 30.55
N SER A 18 8.59 4.13 30.30
CA SER A 18 9.73 4.34 31.21
C SER A 18 9.69 5.75 31.81
N GLY A 19 10.02 5.87 33.07
CA GLY A 19 10.20 7.16 33.75
C GLY A 19 11.66 7.48 34.12
N ASP A 20 12.60 6.62 33.72
CA ASP A 20 14.02 6.66 34.12
C ASP A 20 14.99 6.48 32.95
N GLY A 21 14.61 6.98 31.78
CA GLY A 21 15.44 6.94 30.58
C GLY A 21 15.58 5.55 29.95
N GLY A 22 14.64 4.64 30.20
CA GLY A 22 14.64 3.29 29.64
C GLY A 22 15.28 2.23 30.52
N ALA A 23 15.72 2.59 31.73
CA ALA A 23 16.29 1.62 32.68
C ALA A 23 15.25 0.61 33.19
N ASN A 24 14.01 1.09 33.42
CA ASN A 24 12.86 0.25 33.78
C ASN A 24 11.64 0.60 32.92
N TRP A 25 10.84 -0.42 32.63
CA TRP A 25 9.65 -0.30 31.80
C TRP A 25 8.43 -0.86 32.52
N THR A 26 7.35 -0.10 32.53
CA THR A 26 6.05 -0.52 33.08
C THR A 26 5.05 -0.63 31.95
N GLU A 27 4.33 -1.74 31.89
CA GLU A 27 3.27 -1.93 30.91
C GLU A 27 2.07 -1.04 31.21
N VAL A 28 1.56 -0.38 30.18
CA VAL A 28 0.32 0.41 30.23
C VAL A 28 -0.84 -0.56 29.97
N THR A 29 -1.70 -0.73 30.96
CA THR A 29 -2.83 -1.67 30.92
C THR A 29 -4.11 -0.99 31.37
N ALA A 30 -5.27 -1.53 31.01
CA ALA A 30 -6.56 -1.03 31.49
C ALA A 30 -6.66 -1.08 33.02
N ALA A 31 -6.05 -2.07 33.67
CA ALA A 31 -6.05 -2.22 35.14
C ALA A 31 -5.23 -1.14 35.86
N SER A 32 -4.10 -0.69 35.27
CA SER A 32 -3.19 0.29 35.88
C SER A 32 -3.38 1.71 35.35
N ASN A 33 -3.97 1.85 34.16
CA ASN A 33 -4.09 3.13 33.44
C ASN A 33 -5.55 3.34 33.03
N LYS A 34 -6.30 4.03 33.87
CA LYS A 34 -7.73 4.29 33.66
C LYS A 34 -8.00 4.82 32.24
N GLY A 35 -8.94 4.21 31.54
CA GLY A 35 -9.38 4.59 30.20
C GLY A 35 -8.58 3.96 29.05
N PHE A 36 -7.49 3.25 29.33
CA PHE A 36 -6.77 2.46 28.33
C PHE A 36 -7.55 1.16 28.00
N PRO A 37 -7.54 0.64 26.74
CA PRO A 37 -8.32 -0.53 26.37
C PRO A 37 -7.75 -1.82 26.97
N GLU A 38 -8.57 -2.88 26.96
CA GLU A 38 -8.17 -4.24 27.31
C GLU A 38 -7.47 -4.95 26.15
N LYS A 39 -6.59 -5.89 26.49
CA LYS A 39 -6.01 -6.84 25.51
C LYS A 39 -7.10 -7.77 24.94
N PRO A 40 -6.88 -8.39 23.75
CA PRO A 40 -5.65 -8.44 22.97
C PRO A 40 -5.43 -7.19 22.11
N PHE A 41 -4.16 -6.85 21.88
CA PHE A 41 -3.77 -5.77 20.99
C PHE A 41 -3.16 -6.29 19.69
N GLY A 42 -3.53 -5.65 18.59
CA GLY A 42 -2.83 -5.73 17.31
C GLY A 42 -1.75 -4.65 17.21
N ARG A 43 -1.89 -3.75 16.25
CA ARG A 43 -0.98 -2.63 16.06
C ARG A 43 -1.21 -1.53 17.08
N ILE A 44 -0.13 -0.97 17.60
CA ILE A 44 -0.15 0.23 18.43
C ILE A 44 0.82 1.24 17.82
N ALA A 45 0.37 2.47 17.64
CA ALA A 45 1.23 3.61 17.35
C ALA A 45 1.10 4.62 18.50
N VAL A 46 2.21 5.20 18.92
CA VAL A 46 2.25 6.18 20.00
C VAL A 46 3.07 7.38 19.58
N THR A 47 2.59 8.57 19.95
CA THR A 47 3.31 9.83 19.75
C THR A 47 3.13 10.75 20.95
N VAL A 48 4.16 11.50 21.27
CA VAL A 48 4.16 12.50 22.34
C VAL A 48 4.15 13.87 21.69
N ALA A 49 3.30 14.77 22.16
CA ALA A 49 3.26 16.12 21.62
C ALA A 49 4.57 16.88 21.97
N PRO A 50 5.31 17.36 20.95
CA PRO A 50 6.59 18.03 21.20
C PRO A 50 6.48 19.29 22.06
N SER A 51 5.36 20.00 21.95
CA SER A 51 5.11 21.24 22.73
C SER A 51 4.67 20.97 24.17
N ASN A 52 4.23 19.76 24.51
CA ASN A 52 3.80 19.37 25.85
C ASN A 52 3.89 17.86 26.07
N SER A 53 4.94 17.39 26.70
CA SER A 53 5.21 15.97 26.93
C SER A 53 4.18 15.26 27.82
N ASN A 54 3.27 15.97 28.50
CA ASN A 54 2.16 15.35 29.19
C ASN A 54 1.06 14.87 28.23
N ILE A 55 1.00 15.43 27.01
CA ILE A 55 0.03 15.03 26.01
C ILE A 55 0.62 13.91 25.18
N VAL A 56 -0.01 12.75 25.26
CA VAL A 56 0.36 11.53 24.55
C VAL A 56 -0.85 11.03 23.79
N TYR A 57 -0.63 10.65 22.54
CA TYR A 57 -1.64 10.00 21.74
C TYR A 57 -1.22 8.55 21.48
N ALA A 58 -2.17 7.63 21.55
CA ALA A 58 -1.99 6.23 21.19
C ALA A 58 -3.14 5.77 20.30
N PHE A 59 -2.83 5.38 19.08
CA PHE A 59 -3.73 4.57 18.28
C PHE A 59 -3.55 3.10 18.71
N VAL A 60 -4.65 2.42 19.05
CA VAL A 60 -4.62 1.03 19.53
C VAL A 60 -5.61 0.19 18.75
N GLU A 61 -5.10 -0.77 17.99
CA GLU A 61 -5.91 -1.84 17.42
C GLU A 61 -6.22 -2.89 18.50
N SER A 62 -7.52 -3.07 18.80
CA SER A 62 -8.03 -4.01 19.79
C SER A 62 -9.46 -4.42 19.43
N THR A 63 -10.14 -5.17 20.28
CA THR A 63 -11.58 -5.39 20.14
C THR A 63 -12.41 -4.12 20.34
N ASP A 64 -11.81 -3.08 20.92
CA ASP A 64 -12.37 -1.73 21.08
C ASP A 64 -11.39 -0.69 20.54
N SER A 65 -11.04 -0.86 19.26
CA SER A 65 -10.07 -0.03 18.55
C SER A 65 -10.45 1.44 18.56
N ALA A 66 -9.47 2.30 18.86
CA ALA A 66 -9.66 3.75 18.83
C ALA A 66 -8.33 4.51 18.89
N LEU A 67 -8.42 5.83 18.68
CA LEU A 67 -7.42 6.77 19.15
C LEU A 67 -7.69 7.10 20.62
N PHE A 68 -6.65 7.05 21.42
CA PHE A 68 -6.65 7.45 22.83
C PHE A 68 -5.72 8.63 23.03
N ARG A 69 -6.09 9.52 23.96
CA ARG A 69 -5.26 10.64 24.39
C ARG A 69 -5.07 10.59 25.91
N SER A 70 -3.87 10.90 26.33
CA SER A 70 -3.53 11.19 27.72
C SER A 70 -3.10 12.64 27.83
N ASP A 71 -3.48 13.32 28.91
CA ASP A 71 -3.05 14.68 29.24
C ASP A 71 -2.13 14.69 30.49
N ASP A 72 -1.71 13.51 30.99
CA ASP A 72 -0.93 13.33 32.20
C ASP A 72 0.29 12.39 32.02
N GLY A 73 0.81 12.33 30.80
CA GLY A 73 2.00 11.53 30.46
C GLY A 73 1.73 10.04 30.43
N GLY A 74 0.53 9.61 30.06
CA GLY A 74 0.17 8.20 29.91
C GLY A 74 -0.33 7.52 31.20
N LYS A 75 -0.72 8.27 32.22
CA LYS A 75 -1.28 7.70 33.45
C LYS A 75 -2.77 7.42 33.30
N THR A 76 -3.51 8.35 32.70
CA THR A 76 -4.93 8.17 32.35
C THR A 76 -5.17 8.47 30.88
N TRP A 77 -6.23 7.88 30.32
CA TRP A 77 -6.50 7.96 28.89
C TRP A 77 -7.98 8.24 28.61
N ASP A 78 -8.21 9.12 27.66
CA ASP A 78 -9.53 9.40 27.12
C ASP A 78 -9.64 8.83 25.71
N LYS A 79 -10.68 8.06 25.45
CA LYS A 79 -11.01 7.59 24.10
C LYS A 79 -11.49 8.77 23.27
N ARG A 80 -10.88 8.97 22.10
CA ARG A 80 -11.18 10.06 21.18
C ARG A 80 -12.01 9.59 19.99
N ASP A 81 -11.40 9.09 18.94
CA ASP A 81 -12.06 8.63 17.73
C ASP A 81 -12.03 7.10 17.62
N LYS A 82 -13.19 6.49 17.38
CA LYS A 82 -13.38 5.05 17.16
C LYS A 82 -13.92 4.73 15.76
N SER A 83 -13.88 5.69 14.85
CA SER A 83 -14.33 5.51 13.48
C SER A 83 -13.48 4.51 12.72
N GLN A 84 -13.98 4.01 11.59
CA GLN A 84 -13.23 3.14 10.69
C GLN A 84 -11.92 3.78 10.22
N LEU A 85 -11.86 5.12 10.12
CA LEU A 85 -10.64 5.85 9.75
C LEU A 85 -9.48 5.61 10.69
N MET A 86 -9.75 5.23 11.96
CA MET A 86 -8.69 4.90 12.93
C MET A 86 -8.16 3.48 12.79
N VAL A 87 -8.90 2.57 12.18
CA VAL A 87 -8.55 1.14 12.15
C VAL A 87 -8.44 0.57 10.74
N TRP A 88 -8.43 1.42 9.72
CA TRP A 88 -8.29 0.95 8.35
C TRP A 88 -6.85 0.46 8.10
N ARG A 89 -6.71 -0.79 7.70
CA ARG A 89 -5.42 -1.46 7.44
C ARG A 89 -4.33 -1.17 8.50
N PRO A 90 -4.60 -1.37 9.82
CA PRO A 90 -3.70 -0.96 10.89
C PRO A 90 -2.35 -1.69 10.87
N PHE A 91 -2.28 -2.86 10.24
CA PHE A 91 -1.04 -3.58 10.01
C PHE A 91 -0.09 -2.82 9.08
N TYR A 92 -0.61 -1.95 8.22
CA TYR A 92 0.13 -1.19 7.21
C TYR A 92 0.20 0.30 7.57
N PHE A 93 -0.94 0.93 7.87
CA PHE A 93 -1.05 2.34 8.23
C PHE A 93 -1.30 2.50 9.73
N ALA A 94 -0.30 2.85 10.49
CA ALA A 94 -0.43 3.07 11.93
C ALA A 94 0.45 4.23 12.42
N SER A 95 0.74 5.18 11.56
CA SER A 95 1.49 6.39 11.94
C SER A 95 0.55 7.48 12.44
N LEU A 96 1.02 8.26 13.41
CA LEU A 96 0.31 9.41 13.94
C LEU A 96 1.32 10.52 14.22
N ILE A 97 1.10 11.69 13.67
CA ILE A 97 2.02 12.81 13.75
C ILE A 97 1.32 13.99 14.43
N VAL A 98 1.91 14.52 15.50
CA VAL A 98 1.43 15.69 16.21
C VAL A 98 2.21 16.92 15.75
N ASP A 99 1.51 18.02 15.53
CA ASP A 99 2.10 19.31 15.23
C ASP A 99 3.06 19.73 16.36
N PRO A 100 4.31 20.10 16.05
CA PRO A 100 5.31 20.44 17.07
C PRO A 100 4.97 21.65 17.91
N LYS A 101 4.07 22.56 17.48
CA LYS A 101 3.64 23.77 18.22
C LYS A 101 2.21 23.69 18.75
N ASN A 102 1.37 22.84 18.15
CA ASN A 102 -0.05 22.71 18.52
C ASN A 102 -0.42 21.26 18.81
N PRO A 103 -0.53 20.86 20.08
CA PRO A 103 -0.83 19.48 20.43
C PRO A 103 -2.25 19.03 20.05
N GLU A 104 -3.15 19.95 19.69
CA GLU A 104 -4.50 19.61 19.22
C GLU A 104 -4.54 19.26 17.73
N ARG A 105 -3.47 19.56 16.97
CA ARG A 105 -3.38 19.29 15.56
C ARG A 105 -2.60 18.03 15.30
N LEU A 106 -3.25 17.07 14.62
CA LEU A 106 -2.67 15.77 14.27
C LEU A 106 -2.86 15.46 12.79
N PHE A 107 -1.92 14.73 12.24
CA PHE A 107 -2.07 14.06 10.95
C PHE A 107 -2.00 12.55 11.15
N LYS A 108 -2.83 11.82 10.41
CA LYS A 108 -2.73 10.37 10.26
C LYS A 108 -2.62 10.04 8.78
N PRO A 109 -1.43 9.65 8.31
CA PRO A 109 -1.26 9.04 6.99
C PRO A 109 -1.93 7.68 6.98
N ASP A 110 -2.64 7.39 5.89
CA ASP A 110 -3.45 6.20 5.68
C ASP A 110 -3.72 6.04 4.17
N LEU A 111 -4.71 5.25 3.75
CA LEU A 111 -5.23 5.22 2.37
C LEU A 111 -5.50 6.63 1.82
N GLY A 112 -5.83 7.57 2.69
CA GLY A 112 -5.84 9.00 2.43
C GLY A 112 -5.20 9.74 3.61
N LEU A 113 -4.75 10.96 3.39
CA LEU A 113 -4.24 11.80 4.46
C LEU A 113 -5.37 12.45 5.23
N ILE A 114 -5.47 12.18 6.53
CA ILE A 114 -6.48 12.81 7.40
C ILE A 114 -5.83 13.66 8.48
N GLN A 115 -6.55 14.71 8.89
CA GLN A 115 -6.10 15.69 9.89
C GLN A 115 -7.18 15.89 10.95
N SER A 116 -6.76 16.03 12.19
CA SER A 116 -7.56 16.56 13.31
C SER A 116 -7.04 17.92 13.73
N LEU A 117 -7.95 18.80 14.14
CA LEU A 117 -7.66 20.12 14.73
C LEU A 117 -8.20 20.25 16.16
N ASP A 118 -8.75 19.18 16.71
CA ASP A 118 -9.47 19.17 18.00
C ASP A 118 -8.96 18.09 18.97
N GLY A 119 -7.70 17.72 18.84
CA GLY A 119 -7.07 16.74 19.72
C GLY A 119 -7.55 15.32 19.47
N GLY A 120 -7.86 14.99 18.22
CA GLY A 120 -8.23 13.65 17.81
C GLY A 120 -9.69 13.27 18.06
N LYS A 121 -10.58 14.24 18.32
CA LYS A 121 -12.01 13.98 18.48
C LYS A 121 -12.72 13.77 17.14
N SER A 122 -12.24 14.47 16.11
CA SER A 122 -12.69 14.34 14.75
C SER A 122 -11.54 14.45 13.75
N PHE A 123 -11.71 13.82 12.57
CA PHE A 123 -10.75 13.89 11.47
C PHE A 123 -11.44 14.22 10.16
N ALA A 124 -10.76 15.01 9.34
CA ALA A 124 -11.18 15.34 7.98
C ALA A 124 -10.09 14.93 6.99
N ASN A 125 -10.50 14.49 5.78
CA ASN A 125 -9.55 14.25 4.69
C ASN A 125 -8.97 15.57 4.21
N VAL A 126 -7.64 15.66 4.17
CA VAL A 126 -6.88 16.82 3.70
C VAL A 126 -5.93 16.46 2.55
N GLY A 127 -5.95 15.20 2.09
CA GLY A 127 -5.13 14.71 0.98
C GLY A 127 -5.68 15.06 -0.41
N GLY A 128 -6.55 16.05 -0.54
CA GLY A 128 -7.12 16.43 -1.83
C GLY A 128 -6.05 16.87 -2.83
N GLY A 129 -5.85 16.07 -3.88
CA GLY A 129 -4.83 16.30 -4.92
C GLY A 129 -3.50 15.55 -4.72
N THR A 130 -3.29 14.88 -3.57
CA THR A 130 -2.18 13.93 -3.39
C THR A 130 -2.56 12.56 -3.96
N HIS A 131 -1.58 11.67 -4.05
CA HIS A 131 -1.85 10.26 -4.33
C HIS A 131 -2.45 9.58 -3.07
N GLY A 132 -3.07 8.42 -3.22
CA GLY A 132 -3.45 7.57 -2.09
C GLY A 132 -2.25 6.96 -1.38
N ASP A 133 -2.54 6.20 -0.33
CA ASP A 133 -1.54 5.46 0.44
C ASP A 133 -0.40 6.35 0.96
N SER A 134 -0.78 7.26 1.87
CA SER A 134 0.17 8.15 2.55
C SER A 134 0.91 7.39 3.64
N HIS A 135 2.24 7.47 3.67
CA HIS A 135 3.10 6.74 4.60
C HIS A 135 3.76 7.62 5.66
N VAL A 136 4.09 8.85 5.31
CA VAL A 136 4.84 9.73 6.18
C VAL A 136 4.37 11.17 6.06
N VAL A 137 4.33 11.84 7.21
CA VAL A 137 4.12 13.30 7.29
C VAL A 137 5.26 13.90 8.10
N TRP A 138 5.81 15.00 7.61
CA TRP A 138 6.73 15.83 8.35
C TRP A 138 6.23 17.27 8.39
N ILE A 139 6.25 17.89 9.58
CA ILE A 139 5.81 19.25 9.81
C ILE A 139 7.03 20.08 10.20
N ASP A 140 7.26 21.19 9.51
CA ASP A 140 8.36 22.09 9.83
C ASP A 140 8.18 22.68 11.24
N PRO A 141 9.10 22.43 12.19
CA PRO A 141 8.99 23.00 13.51
C PRO A 141 9.20 24.52 13.54
N GLY A 142 9.79 25.10 12.51
CA GLY A 142 9.93 26.54 12.34
C GLY A 142 8.63 27.20 11.89
N ASP A 143 7.96 26.59 10.91
CA ASP A 143 6.68 27.02 10.34
C ASP A 143 5.74 25.84 10.15
N THR A 144 4.81 25.62 11.06
CA THR A 144 3.92 24.46 11.03
C THR A 144 2.83 24.53 9.95
N GLN A 145 2.76 25.62 9.16
CA GLN A 145 1.98 25.65 7.93
C GLN A 145 2.70 24.91 6.80
N HIS A 146 4.03 24.76 6.91
CA HIS A 146 4.82 24.00 5.96
C HIS A 146 4.86 22.52 6.34
N VAL A 147 4.24 21.69 5.50
CA VAL A 147 4.05 20.25 5.72
C VAL A 147 4.50 19.50 4.50
N TYR A 148 5.21 18.38 4.70
CA TYR A 148 5.50 17.40 3.66
C TYR A 148 4.74 16.12 3.90
N VAL A 149 4.28 15.48 2.82
CA VAL A 149 3.73 14.13 2.84
C VAL A 149 4.40 13.28 1.76
N GLY A 150 4.78 12.06 2.14
CA GLY A 150 5.23 11.02 1.23
C GLY A 150 4.13 9.97 1.08
N ASP A 151 3.77 9.69 -0.17
CA ASP A 151 2.78 8.70 -0.56
C ASP A 151 3.30 7.86 -1.73
N ASP A 152 2.52 6.89 -2.22
CA ASP A 152 2.92 6.02 -3.32
C ASP A 152 3.07 6.74 -4.66
N GLY A 153 2.58 7.96 -4.77
CA GLY A 153 2.79 8.86 -5.92
C GLY A 153 4.04 9.73 -5.81
N GLY A 154 4.69 9.79 -4.64
CA GLY A 154 5.91 10.58 -4.43
C GLY A 154 5.89 11.51 -3.22
N LEU A 155 6.52 12.68 -3.37
CA LEU A 155 6.62 13.69 -2.32
C LEU A 155 5.78 14.91 -2.67
N TRP A 156 5.02 15.36 -1.69
CA TRP A 156 4.19 16.54 -1.77
C TRP A 156 4.52 17.52 -0.66
N GLN A 157 4.31 18.79 -0.90
CA GLN A 157 4.46 19.84 0.11
C GLN A 157 3.23 20.75 0.15
N SER A 158 2.93 21.27 1.32
CA SER A 158 1.91 22.26 1.59
C SER A 158 2.53 23.44 2.35
N PHE A 159 2.10 24.65 2.06
CA PHE A 159 2.49 25.89 2.77
C PHE A 159 1.31 26.52 3.53
N ASP A 160 0.17 25.85 3.55
CA ASP A 160 -1.07 26.32 4.18
C ASP A 160 -1.69 25.27 5.12
N GLY A 161 -0.81 24.47 5.71
CA GLY A 161 -1.20 23.52 6.74
C GLY A 161 -1.92 22.27 6.23
N GLY A 162 -1.79 21.94 4.94
CA GLY A 162 -2.40 20.77 4.34
C GLY A 162 -3.70 21.05 3.57
N ASN A 163 -4.04 22.33 3.32
CA ASN A 163 -5.22 22.66 2.52
C ASN A 163 -4.98 22.55 1.02
N LYS A 164 -3.74 22.81 0.56
CA LYS A 164 -3.31 22.65 -0.83
C LYS A 164 -1.97 21.95 -0.88
N TRP A 165 -1.79 21.11 -1.91
CA TRP A 165 -0.60 20.28 -2.09
C TRP A 165 0.05 20.51 -3.44
N TRP A 166 1.38 20.54 -3.46
CA TRP A 166 2.21 20.65 -4.65
C TRP A 166 3.16 19.45 -4.73
N LYS A 167 3.04 18.68 -5.81
CA LYS A 167 3.93 17.53 -6.07
C LYS A 167 5.34 17.99 -6.39
N GLN A 168 6.33 17.30 -5.84
CA GLN A 168 7.74 17.47 -6.21
C GLN A 168 8.04 16.62 -7.44
N ASN A 169 8.03 17.25 -8.63
CA ASN A 169 8.18 16.55 -9.91
C ASN A 169 9.64 16.33 -10.35
N ASN A 170 10.61 16.73 -9.52
CA ASN A 170 12.04 16.64 -9.82
C ASN A 170 12.74 15.44 -9.15
N LEU A 171 11.98 14.48 -8.65
CA LEU A 171 12.51 13.26 -8.05
C LEU A 171 12.50 12.14 -9.11
N PRO A 172 13.66 11.74 -9.66
CA PRO A 172 13.74 10.72 -10.70
C PRO A 172 13.75 9.31 -10.06
N VAL A 173 12.67 8.95 -9.37
CA VAL A 173 12.53 7.66 -8.68
C VAL A 173 11.24 6.98 -9.09
N SER A 174 11.30 5.66 -9.30
CA SER A 174 10.15 4.80 -9.58
C SER A 174 10.43 3.40 -9.05
N GLN A 175 9.39 2.70 -8.61
CA GLN A 175 9.50 1.34 -8.10
C GLN A 175 8.91 0.37 -9.13
N PHE A 176 9.76 -0.22 -9.95
CA PHE A 176 9.38 -1.29 -10.86
C PHE A 176 9.31 -2.63 -10.14
N TYR A 177 8.24 -3.40 -10.38
CA TYR A 177 8.17 -4.81 -10.00
C TYR A 177 8.96 -5.69 -10.96
N HIS A 178 8.74 -5.50 -12.27
CA HIS A 178 9.41 -6.23 -13.33
C HIS A 178 9.75 -5.30 -14.47
N VAL A 179 10.81 -5.63 -15.22
CA VAL A 179 11.25 -4.90 -16.41
C VAL A 179 11.55 -5.88 -17.52
N SER A 180 11.09 -5.59 -18.72
CA SER A 180 11.43 -6.31 -19.94
C SER A 180 11.84 -5.35 -21.06
N LEU A 181 12.45 -5.90 -22.09
CA LEU A 181 12.90 -5.16 -23.27
C LEU A 181 12.38 -5.85 -24.53
N ASP A 182 12.22 -5.09 -25.60
CA ASP A 182 12.01 -5.66 -26.94
C ASP A 182 13.30 -5.75 -27.75
N GLY A 183 13.20 -6.21 -29.00
CA GLY A 183 14.33 -6.33 -29.91
C GLY A 183 14.46 -5.18 -30.92
N ALA A 184 13.80 -4.04 -30.68
CA ALA A 184 13.90 -2.87 -31.54
C ALA A 184 15.27 -2.17 -31.39
N ASP A 185 15.62 -1.27 -32.33
CA ASP A 185 16.78 -0.41 -32.24
C ASP A 185 16.40 1.03 -32.64
N PRO A 186 16.31 1.98 -31.69
CA PRO A 186 16.47 1.80 -30.24
C PRO A 186 15.41 0.87 -29.64
N PHE A 187 15.79 0.10 -28.60
CA PHE A 187 14.87 -0.77 -27.89
C PHE A 187 13.92 0.03 -26.98
N HIS A 188 12.80 -0.59 -26.59
CA HIS A 188 11.91 -0.03 -25.60
C HIS A 188 12.03 -0.77 -24.27
N VAL A 189 11.71 -0.06 -23.21
CA VAL A 189 11.66 -0.57 -21.83
C VAL A 189 10.20 -0.70 -21.43
N TYR A 190 9.80 -1.88 -20.96
CA TYR A 190 8.45 -2.20 -20.49
C TYR A 190 8.51 -2.52 -19.03
N GLY A 191 7.59 -1.97 -18.21
CA GLY A 191 7.57 -2.30 -16.81
C GLY A 191 6.30 -1.88 -16.10
N GLY A 192 5.91 -2.69 -15.12
CA GLY A 192 4.86 -2.40 -14.17
C GLY A 192 5.44 -1.82 -12.89
N LEU A 193 4.77 -0.81 -12.34
CA LEU A 193 5.16 -0.10 -11.13
C LEU A 193 4.15 -0.36 -10.03
N GLN A 194 4.66 -0.46 -8.80
CA GLN A 194 3.79 -0.48 -7.64
C GLN A 194 2.96 0.81 -7.60
N ASP A 195 1.62 0.67 -7.53
CA ASP A 195 0.61 1.73 -7.41
C ASP A 195 0.62 2.77 -8.54
N ASN A 196 1.50 2.62 -9.53
CA ASN A 196 1.74 3.60 -10.59
C ASN A 196 1.66 3.00 -12.00
N ALA A 197 0.80 2.00 -12.20
CA ALA A 197 0.41 1.49 -13.52
C ALA A 197 1.51 0.73 -14.29
N CYS A 198 1.32 0.59 -15.62
CA CYS A 198 2.24 -0.05 -16.54
C CYS A 198 2.73 0.96 -17.57
N TRP A 199 4.03 0.95 -17.84
CA TRP A 199 4.63 1.94 -18.72
C TRP A 199 5.53 1.31 -19.76
N VAL A 200 5.53 1.89 -20.96
CA VAL A 200 6.53 1.65 -21.99
C VAL A 200 7.30 2.94 -22.27
N GLY A 201 8.60 2.85 -22.34
CA GLY A 201 9.47 4.00 -22.58
C GLY A 201 10.53 3.73 -23.64
N ASP A 202 10.95 4.77 -24.34
CA ASP A 202 12.06 4.70 -25.28
C ASP A 202 13.39 4.56 -24.53
N SER A 203 14.31 3.75 -25.06
CA SER A 203 15.69 3.68 -24.53
C SER A 203 16.58 4.82 -25.04
N ALA A 204 16.22 5.45 -26.14
CA ALA A 204 16.91 6.61 -26.70
C ALA A 204 15.93 7.56 -27.39
N TYR A 205 16.14 8.86 -27.21
CA TYR A 205 15.33 9.89 -27.85
C TYR A 205 16.21 11.13 -28.15
N PRO A 206 16.07 11.79 -29.33
CA PRO A 206 16.77 13.03 -29.60
C PRO A 206 16.49 14.09 -28.53
N GLY A 207 17.53 14.58 -27.86
CA GLY A 207 17.42 15.53 -26.75
C GLY A 207 17.32 14.89 -25.36
N GLY A 208 17.35 13.56 -25.25
CA GLY A 208 17.31 12.80 -24.00
C GLY A 208 15.93 12.26 -23.65
N ILE A 209 15.88 11.36 -22.67
CA ILE A 209 14.66 10.75 -22.18
C ILE A 209 14.05 11.64 -21.10
N ALA A 210 12.76 11.92 -21.21
CA ALA A 210 11.95 12.63 -20.22
C ALA A 210 10.61 11.90 -20.04
N ASN A 211 9.75 12.38 -19.15
CA ASN A 211 8.44 11.76 -18.90
C ASN A 211 7.56 11.64 -20.17
N ALA A 212 7.74 12.54 -21.12
CA ALA A 212 6.99 12.53 -22.38
C ALA A 212 7.32 11.32 -23.30
N GLN A 213 8.43 10.62 -23.05
CA GLN A 213 8.82 9.41 -23.77
C GLN A 213 8.35 8.13 -23.08
N TRP A 214 7.47 8.25 -22.07
CA TRP A 214 6.83 7.14 -21.39
C TRP A 214 5.33 7.17 -21.63
N GLU A 215 4.78 6.03 -22.06
CA GLU A 215 3.36 5.85 -22.35
C GLU A 215 2.73 4.90 -21.33
N ASN A 216 1.58 5.28 -20.80
CA ASN A 216 0.80 4.46 -19.85
C ASN A 216 -0.02 3.41 -20.62
N MET A 217 0.06 2.14 -20.20
CA MET A 217 -0.61 1.02 -20.86
C MET A 217 -1.67 0.33 -19.99
N CYS A 218 -1.67 0.55 -18.67
CA CYS A 218 -2.62 -0.06 -17.74
C CYS A 218 -2.87 0.84 -16.52
N GLY A 219 -3.71 0.41 -15.57
CA GLY A 219 -3.93 1.06 -14.28
C GLY A 219 -3.58 0.13 -13.12
N GLY A 220 -3.69 0.61 -11.90
CA GLY A 220 -3.43 -0.14 -10.67
C GLY A 220 -1.96 -0.42 -10.41
N ASP A 221 -1.65 -1.52 -9.71
CA ASP A 221 -0.29 -2.07 -9.66
C ASP A 221 0.03 -2.77 -10.97
N GLY A 222 1.03 -2.29 -11.68
CA GLY A 222 1.55 -2.98 -12.86
C GLY A 222 2.63 -3.99 -12.46
N PHE A 223 2.60 -5.17 -13.06
CA PHE A 223 3.59 -6.23 -12.81
C PHE A 223 4.37 -6.57 -14.06
N PHE A 224 4.08 -7.69 -14.70
CA PHE A 224 4.75 -8.07 -15.92
C PHE A 224 4.22 -7.31 -17.13
N MET A 225 5.14 -6.85 -17.97
CA MET A 225 4.83 -6.32 -19.29
C MET A 225 5.77 -6.91 -20.33
N PHE A 226 5.23 -7.25 -21.50
CA PHE A 226 6.00 -7.76 -22.63
C PHE A 226 5.45 -7.22 -23.93
N ALA A 227 6.34 -6.81 -24.85
CA ALA A 227 5.97 -6.66 -26.25
C ALA A 227 5.59 -8.04 -26.82
N ASP A 228 4.54 -8.11 -27.63
CA ASP A 228 4.20 -9.33 -28.36
C ASP A 228 5.29 -9.61 -29.41
N PRO A 229 6.03 -10.72 -29.34
CA PRO A 229 7.14 -10.98 -30.26
C PRO A 229 6.69 -11.27 -31.69
N ALA A 230 5.39 -11.47 -31.93
CA ALA A 230 4.81 -11.67 -33.24
C ALA A 230 4.34 -10.34 -33.86
N ASP A 231 3.95 -9.37 -33.02
CA ASP A 231 3.46 -8.05 -33.44
C ASP A 231 3.74 -7.03 -32.32
N GLN A 232 4.83 -6.29 -32.45
CA GLN A 232 5.31 -5.35 -31.44
C GLN A 232 4.40 -4.13 -31.21
N ASP A 233 3.38 -3.94 -32.03
CA ASP A 233 2.33 -2.95 -31.75
C ASP A 233 1.42 -3.37 -30.59
N TYR A 234 1.49 -4.63 -30.18
CA TYR A 234 0.74 -5.16 -29.05
C TYR A 234 1.63 -5.48 -27.86
N ILE A 235 1.10 -5.19 -26.69
CA ILE A 235 1.75 -5.38 -25.40
C ILE A 235 0.85 -6.25 -24.51
N TYR A 236 1.44 -7.21 -23.82
CA TYR A 236 0.82 -7.89 -22.68
C TYR A 236 1.15 -7.09 -21.43
N ALA A 237 0.14 -6.70 -20.68
CA ALA A 237 0.29 -5.94 -19.44
C ALA A 237 -0.56 -6.59 -18.34
N GLU A 238 0.10 -6.94 -17.23
CA GLU A 238 -0.53 -7.59 -16.08
C GLU A 238 -0.67 -6.61 -14.92
N THR A 239 -1.81 -6.74 -14.22
CA THR A 239 -2.11 -6.03 -12.99
C THR A 239 -2.56 -7.00 -11.90
N GLN A 240 -2.99 -6.48 -10.75
CA GLN A 240 -3.29 -7.25 -9.54
C GLN A 240 -4.18 -8.48 -9.79
N GLY A 241 -3.83 -9.60 -9.13
CA GLY A 241 -4.66 -10.79 -9.13
C GLY A 241 -4.79 -11.46 -10.49
N GLY A 242 -3.76 -11.36 -11.32
CA GLY A 242 -3.68 -11.99 -12.62
C GLY A 242 -4.58 -11.34 -13.69
N ALA A 243 -5.06 -10.15 -13.46
CA ALA A 243 -5.71 -9.39 -14.50
C ALA A 243 -4.68 -9.05 -15.58
N ILE A 244 -4.87 -9.56 -16.78
CA ILE A 244 -3.97 -9.36 -17.91
C ILE A 244 -4.73 -8.88 -19.13
N ILE A 245 -4.19 -7.86 -19.78
CA ILE A 245 -4.70 -7.32 -21.05
C ILE A 245 -3.68 -7.51 -22.15
N ARG A 246 -4.17 -7.65 -23.38
CA ARG A 246 -3.40 -7.41 -24.61
C ARG A 246 -3.85 -6.07 -25.16
N VAL A 247 -2.98 -5.09 -25.18
CA VAL A 247 -3.27 -3.71 -25.57
C VAL A 247 -2.48 -3.32 -26.82
N ASN A 248 -3.13 -2.64 -27.76
CA ASN A 248 -2.45 -2.03 -28.90
C ASN A 248 -1.81 -0.71 -28.43
N ARG A 249 -0.50 -0.58 -28.60
CA ARG A 249 0.31 0.55 -28.15
C ARG A 249 -0.15 1.89 -28.75
N HIS A 250 -0.59 1.90 -30.00
CA HIS A 250 -0.91 3.14 -30.71
C HIS A 250 -2.38 3.58 -30.55
N THR A 251 -3.30 2.61 -30.49
CA THR A 251 -4.74 2.91 -30.41
C THR A 251 -5.26 2.84 -28.99
N HIS A 252 -4.50 2.25 -28.06
CA HIS A 252 -4.90 1.90 -26.68
C HIS A 252 -6.12 0.97 -26.61
N GLU A 253 -6.49 0.32 -27.72
CA GLU A 253 -7.52 -0.71 -27.69
C GLU A 253 -7.00 -1.91 -26.91
N ALA A 254 -7.70 -2.24 -25.81
CA ALA A 254 -7.31 -3.29 -24.88
C ALA A 254 -8.35 -4.40 -24.84
N ARG A 255 -7.88 -5.64 -24.76
CA ARG A 255 -8.71 -6.83 -24.54
C ARG A 255 -8.22 -7.57 -23.31
N ASP A 256 -9.17 -7.88 -22.39
CA ASP A 256 -8.92 -8.80 -21.27
C ASP A 256 -8.70 -10.21 -21.83
N ILE A 257 -7.58 -10.83 -21.44
CA ILE A 257 -7.18 -12.16 -21.87
C ILE A 257 -6.95 -13.12 -20.69
N GLN A 258 -7.34 -12.78 -19.47
CA GLN A 258 -7.18 -13.66 -18.31
C GLN A 258 -7.93 -14.98 -18.50
N PRO A 259 -7.32 -16.14 -18.17
CA PRO A 259 -8.00 -17.44 -18.20
C PRO A 259 -9.21 -17.46 -17.26
N ARG A 260 -10.43 -17.43 -17.78
CA ARG A 260 -11.67 -17.40 -16.97
C ARG A 260 -12.72 -18.41 -17.41
N ALA A 261 -12.80 -18.71 -18.70
CA ALA A 261 -13.83 -19.55 -19.27
C ALA A 261 -13.51 -21.04 -19.17
N GLY A 262 -14.51 -21.86 -18.94
CA GLY A 262 -14.44 -23.31 -19.03
C GLY A 262 -13.86 -24.02 -17.81
N TYR A 263 -13.63 -23.31 -16.69
CA TYR A 263 -13.15 -23.92 -15.45
C TYR A 263 -14.26 -23.93 -14.40
N ASN A 264 -14.52 -25.11 -13.82
CA ASN A 264 -15.57 -25.28 -12.80
C ASN A 264 -15.10 -24.87 -11.39
N GLU A 265 -13.80 -24.85 -11.17
CA GLU A 265 -13.19 -24.43 -9.91
C GLU A 265 -12.80 -22.95 -9.93
N LYS A 266 -12.87 -22.29 -8.75
CA LYS A 266 -12.37 -20.95 -8.56
C LYS A 266 -10.87 -20.93 -8.80
N LEU A 267 -10.41 -20.10 -9.74
CA LEU A 267 -8.98 -19.86 -9.94
C LEU A 267 -8.46 -18.93 -8.84
N ARG A 268 -7.31 -19.29 -8.26
CA ARG A 268 -6.63 -18.57 -7.20
C ARG A 268 -5.40 -17.88 -7.78
N TRP A 269 -5.51 -16.58 -7.95
CA TRP A 269 -4.45 -15.72 -8.48
C TRP A 269 -3.66 -15.10 -7.34
N ASN A 270 -2.35 -15.02 -7.49
CA ASN A 270 -1.52 -14.24 -6.61
C ASN A 270 -1.64 -12.74 -6.98
N TRP A 271 -1.29 -11.85 -6.05
CA TRP A 271 -1.22 -10.41 -6.30
C TRP A 271 -0.31 -10.13 -7.50
N ASN A 272 0.93 -10.57 -7.45
CA ASN A 272 1.89 -10.61 -8.54
C ASN A 272 1.85 -12.00 -9.16
N THR A 273 1.11 -12.18 -10.23
CA THR A 273 0.88 -13.46 -10.88
C THR A 273 2.04 -13.79 -11.82
N PRO A 274 2.61 -15.02 -11.77
CA PRO A 274 3.67 -15.41 -12.70
C PRO A 274 3.20 -15.39 -14.15
N LEU A 275 3.88 -14.61 -14.97
CA LEU A 275 3.63 -14.46 -16.40
C LEU A 275 4.97 -14.54 -17.17
N GLU A 276 5.03 -15.34 -18.25
CA GLU A 276 6.26 -15.54 -19.00
C GLU A 276 5.98 -15.78 -20.49
N LEU A 277 6.75 -15.10 -21.35
CA LEU A 277 6.78 -15.40 -22.78
C LEU A 277 7.71 -16.56 -23.07
N SER A 278 7.30 -17.47 -23.95
CA SER A 278 8.16 -18.56 -24.39
C SER A 278 9.36 -18.03 -25.19
N PRO A 279 10.58 -18.34 -24.79
CA PRO A 279 11.76 -17.99 -25.59
C PRO A 279 11.90 -18.83 -26.86
N ASN A 280 11.23 -19.97 -26.92
CA ASN A 280 11.38 -20.98 -27.98
C ASN A 280 10.23 -20.97 -28.99
N GLU A 281 9.06 -20.47 -28.61
CA GLU A 281 7.82 -20.54 -29.38
C GLU A 281 7.16 -19.15 -29.38
N LYS A 282 7.37 -18.40 -30.48
CA LYS A 282 6.86 -17.01 -30.58
C LYS A 282 5.33 -16.96 -30.40
N GLY A 283 4.86 -15.98 -29.64
CA GLY A 283 3.44 -15.79 -29.35
C GLY A 283 2.86 -16.74 -28.31
N THR A 284 3.68 -17.65 -27.77
CA THR A 284 3.27 -18.51 -26.67
C THR A 284 3.53 -17.80 -25.33
N LEU A 285 2.47 -17.73 -24.52
CA LEU A 285 2.49 -17.12 -23.20
C LEU A 285 2.09 -18.16 -22.14
N TYR A 286 2.78 -18.16 -21.01
CA TYR A 286 2.46 -18.97 -19.83
C TYR A 286 2.01 -18.10 -18.68
N MET A 287 0.99 -18.56 -17.94
CA MET A 287 0.46 -17.84 -16.78
C MET A 287 0.11 -18.81 -15.65
N GLY A 288 0.47 -18.47 -14.41
CA GLY A 288 0.30 -19.32 -13.24
C GLY A 288 -0.78 -18.83 -12.28
N ALA A 289 -1.82 -19.66 -12.05
CA ALA A 289 -2.65 -19.64 -10.85
C ALA A 289 -2.26 -20.84 -9.97
N GLN A 290 -3.23 -21.53 -9.35
CA GLN A 290 -2.94 -22.87 -8.82
C GLN A 290 -2.61 -23.89 -9.90
N PHE A 291 -2.93 -23.59 -11.16
CA PHE A 291 -2.58 -24.34 -12.35
C PHE A 291 -1.68 -23.51 -13.25
N LEU A 292 -0.91 -24.17 -14.09
CA LEU A 292 -0.19 -23.52 -15.19
C LEU A 292 -1.06 -23.52 -16.45
N PHE A 293 -1.23 -22.34 -17.01
CA PHE A 293 -1.95 -22.11 -18.27
C PHE A 293 -0.98 -21.75 -19.39
N ARG A 294 -1.35 -22.09 -20.60
CA ARG A 294 -0.62 -21.73 -21.81
C ARG A 294 -1.58 -21.27 -22.90
N THR A 295 -1.25 -20.17 -23.57
CA THR A 295 -1.89 -19.73 -24.82
C THR A 295 -0.89 -19.73 -25.97
N ARG A 296 -1.38 -20.00 -27.19
CA ARG A 296 -0.64 -19.92 -28.45
C ARG A 296 -1.31 -18.99 -29.46
N ASP A 297 -2.41 -18.38 -29.08
CA ASP A 297 -3.26 -17.52 -29.92
C ASP A 297 -3.46 -16.13 -29.30
N HIS A 298 -2.41 -15.62 -28.64
CA HIS A 298 -2.39 -14.29 -28.03
C HIS A 298 -3.46 -14.08 -26.93
N GLY A 299 -3.78 -15.14 -26.18
CA GLY A 299 -4.75 -15.10 -25.09
C GLY A 299 -6.21 -15.26 -25.53
N GLN A 300 -6.50 -15.64 -26.78
CA GLN A 300 -7.85 -15.91 -27.22
C GLN A 300 -8.41 -17.20 -26.59
N SER A 301 -7.53 -18.19 -26.41
CA SER A 301 -7.81 -19.42 -25.67
C SER A 301 -6.63 -19.82 -24.79
N TRP A 302 -6.93 -20.62 -23.77
CA TRP A 302 -5.94 -21.09 -22.80
C TRP A 302 -6.07 -22.60 -22.57
N ASP A 303 -4.96 -23.30 -22.63
CA ASP A 303 -4.83 -24.69 -22.21
C ASP A 303 -4.35 -24.76 -20.77
N ARG A 304 -5.05 -25.48 -19.89
CA ARG A 304 -4.52 -25.87 -18.60
C ARG A 304 -3.56 -27.04 -18.80
N ILE A 305 -2.27 -26.82 -18.50
CA ILE A 305 -1.20 -27.79 -18.80
C ILE A 305 -0.58 -28.42 -17.54
N SER A 306 -1.14 -28.16 -16.34
CA SER A 306 -0.70 -28.80 -15.10
C SER A 306 -1.86 -29.25 -14.21
N PRO A 307 -1.64 -30.18 -13.25
CA PRO A 307 -2.52 -30.35 -12.10
C PRO A 307 -2.43 -29.12 -11.17
N ASP A 308 -3.20 -29.13 -10.05
CA ASP A 308 -3.03 -28.13 -8.97
C ASP A 308 -1.60 -28.25 -8.39
N LEU A 309 -0.84 -27.16 -8.50
CA LEU A 309 0.56 -27.07 -8.06
C LEU A 309 0.69 -26.56 -6.61
N THR A 310 -0.44 -26.30 -5.94
CA THR A 310 -0.48 -25.78 -4.57
C THR A 310 -0.83 -26.89 -3.59
N THR A 311 -0.66 -26.63 -2.30
CA THR A 311 -1.10 -27.56 -1.25
C THR A 311 -2.63 -27.63 -1.15
N ASN A 312 -3.32 -26.62 -1.67
CA ASN A 312 -4.78 -26.42 -1.59
C ASN A 312 -5.35 -26.62 -0.17
N ASP A 313 -4.59 -26.20 0.85
CA ASP A 313 -4.96 -26.33 2.25
C ASP A 313 -6.06 -25.32 2.61
N PRO A 314 -7.28 -25.76 2.95
CA PRO A 314 -8.37 -24.83 3.27
C PRO A 314 -8.09 -23.94 4.49
N GLN A 315 -7.26 -24.39 5.44
CA GLN A 315 -6.91 -23.60 6.62
C GLN A 315 -6.04 -22.39 6.25
N LYS A 316 -5.14 -22.56 5.29
CA LYS A 316 -4.26 -21.47 4.79
C LYS A 316 -4.97 -20.48 3.88
N GLN A 317 -6.22 -20.76 3.48
CA GLN A 317 -7.02 -19.91 2.61
C GLN A 317 -8.08 -19.10 3.36
N LYS A 318 -8.12 -19.21 4.68
CA LYS A 318 -9.05 -18.43 5.51
C LYS A 318 -8.50 -17.03 5.74
N GLN A 319 -9.17 -16.04 5.20
CA GLN A 319 -8.78 -14.65 5.34
C GLN A 319 -8.85 -14.17 6.79
N GLU A 320 -9.85 -14.60 7.53
CA GLU A 320 -10.06 -14.26 8.95
C GLU A 320 -8.93 -14.75 9.88
N GLU A 321 -8.11 -15.68 9.43
CA GLU A 321 -6.95 -16.19 10.17
C GLU A 321 -5.62 -15.59 9.69
N SER A 322 -5.63 -14.75 8.65
CA SER A 322 -4.42 -14.22 8.01
C SER A 322 -3.76 -13.06 8.77
N GLY A 323 -4.41 -12.52 9.80
CA GLY A 323 -3.77 -11.57 10.70
C GLY A 323 -4.67 -10.40 11.09
N GLY A 324 -4.35 -9.66 12.13
CA GLY A 324 -5.08 -8.51 12.62
C GLY A 324 -6.21 -8.84 13.60
N VAL A 325 -6.62 -7.84 14.39
CA VAL A 325 -7.83 -7.87 15.22
C VAL A 325 -9.05 -7.45 14.42
N THR A 326 -8.81 -6.67 13.37
CA THR A 326 -9.82 -6.14 12.46
C THR A 326 -9.77 -6.87 11.13
N VAL A 327 -10.93 -7.06 10.51
CA VAL A 327 -11.10 -7.76 9.22
C VAL A 327 -11.18 -6.69 8.12
N ASP A 328 -10.04 -6.21 7.67
CA ASP A 328 -9.95 -5.15 6.66
C ASP A 328 -8.90 -5.46 5.57
N ASN A 329 -8.64 -6.74 5.36
CA ASN A 329 -7.62 -7.23 4.42
C ASN A 329 -8.22 -7.81 3.16
#